data_0d5abe4ead8373eb3de0190c8d6c8d65
#
_entry.id   0d5abe4ead8373eb3de0190c8d6c8d65
#
_cell.length_a   1.000
_cell.length_b   1.000
_cell.length_c   1.000
_cell.angle_alpha   90.00
_cell.angle_beta   90.00
_cell.angle_gamma   90.00
#
_symmetry.space_group_name_H-M   'P 1'
#
loop_
_entity.id
_entity.type
_entity.pdbx_description
1 polymer ?
#
loop_
_entity_poly.entity_id
_entity_poly.type
_entity_poly.pdbx_seq_one_letter_code
_entity_poly.pdbx_strand_id
1 'polypeptide(L)'
;MIDGDMQMNLSLAYFDEETVLEFASGGKNLYEAVKNQRDLTDYIVHTQYENLDLIPSSTLMSSIEYELFTKWQREFILKKCLQSIKESGAYDYILIDAPPTLGGWVMNILVASDGLIIPVEASPWGLFGLANMFEFLSAVQQISPELKLLGIAVQHFYKVI
;
A
#
# COMPACT_ATOMS: atom_id res chain seq x y z
N MET A 1 -9.02 3.94 -1.94
CA MET A 1 -8.04 2.98 -1.34
C MET A 1 -7.01 2.59 -2.38
N ILE A 2 -5.87 2.05 -1.96
CA ILE A 2 -4.78 1.58 -2.85
C ILE A 2 -4.37 0.18 -2.37
N ASP A 3 -4.41 -0.80 -3.27
CA ASP A 3 -3.96 -2.17 -3.00
C ASP A 3 -2.47 -2.29 -3.35
N GLY A 4 -1.62 -2.39 -2.34
CA GLY A 4 -0.17 -2.47 -2.49
C GLY A 4 0.41 -3.89 -2.42
N ASP A 5 -0.43 -4.91 -2.20
CA ASP A 5 0.00 -6.30 -2.08
C ASP A 5 -0.17 -7.08 -3.39
N MET A 6 0.84 -7.86 -3.74
CA MET A 6 0.80 -8.76 -4.90
C MET A 6 -0.29 -9.84 -4.79
N GLN A 7 -0.82 -10.11 -3.60
CA GLN A 7 -1.92 -11.05 -3.37
C GLN A 7 -3.28 -10.49 -3.82
N MET A 8 -3.39 -9.18 -4.07
CA MET A 8 -4.58 -8.50 -4.58
C MET A 8 -5.83 -8.70 -3.70
N ASN A 9 -5.67 -9.00 -2.40
CA ASN A 9 -6.77 -9.30 -1.50
C ASN A 9 -7.75 -8.13 -1.35
N LEU A 10 -7.23 -6.90 -1.30
CA LEU A 10 -8.07 -5.70 -1.25
C LEU A 10 -8.85 -5.52 -2.56
N SER A 11 -8.23 -5.74 -3.72
CA SER A 11 -8.89 -5.68 -5.02
C SER A 11 -10.01 -6.71 -5.13
N LEU A 12 -9.75 -7.97 -4.71
CA LEU A 12 -10.72 -9.07 -4.70
C LEU A 12 -11.87 -8.88 -3.69
N ALA A 13 -11.70 -8.01 -2.68
CA ALA A 13 -12.77 -7.68 -1.76
C ALA A 13 -13.87 -6.79 -2.40
N TYR A 14 -13.54 -6.10 -3.49
CA TYR A 14 -14.45 -5.14 -4.15
C TYR A 14 -14.85 -5.52 -5.57
N PHE A 15 -14.07 -6.36 -6.23
CA PHE A 15 -14.31 -6.80 -7.61
C PHE A 15 -14.21 -8.34 -7.70
N ASP A 16 -14.89 -8.91 -8.68
CA ASP A 16 -14.74 -10.33 -9.00
C ASP A 16 -13.34 -10.61 -9.59
N GLU A 17 -12.98 -11.90 -9.60
CA GLU A 17 -11.68 -12.37 -10.05
C GLU A 17 -11.39 -12.00 -11.52
N GLU A 18 -12.41 -12.08 -12.40
CA GLU A 18 -12.28 -11.77 -13.82
C GLU A 18 -11.91 -10.28 -14.01
N THR A 19 -12.64 -9.39 -13.34
CA THR A 19 -12.37 -7.94 -13.36
C THR A 19 -10.99 -7.59 -12.79
N VAL A 20 -10.56 -8.24 -11.69
CA VAL A 20 -9.22 -8.02 -11.12
C VAL A 20 -8.13 -8.47 -12.08
N LEU A 21 -8.32 -9.61 -12.77
CA LEU A 21 -7.38 -10.08 -13.79
C LEU A 21 -7.33 -9.17 -15.01
N GLU A 22 -8.46 -8.57 -15.40
CA GLU A 22 -8.49 -7.55 -16.46
C GLU A 22 -7.68 -6.31 -16.07
N PHE A 23 -7.82 -5.79 -14.86
CA PHE A 23 -6.99 -4.68 -14.39
C PHE A 23 -5.51 -5.03 -14.37
N ALA A 24 -5.17 -6.22 -13.88
CA ALA A 24 -3.78 -6.68 -13.80
C ALA A 24 -3.14 -6.82 -15.19
N SER A 25 -3.85 -7.43 -16.16
CA SER A 25 -3.35 -7.65 -17.53
C SER A 25 -3.46 -6.44 -18.43
N GLY A 26 -4.51 -5.64 -18.23
CA GLY A 26 -4.78 -4.40 -18.99
C GLY A 26 -3.90 -3.22 -18.61
N GLY A 27 -3.06 -3.36 -17.61
CA GLY A 27 -2.13 -2.32 -17.16
C GLY A 27 -2.79 -1.20 -16.36
N LYS A 28 -4.06 -1.33 -15.97
CA LYS A 28 -4.75 -0.35 -15.10
C LYS A 28 -4.59 -0.74 -13.62
N ASN A 29 -3.36 -0.68 -13.14
CA ASN A 29 -3.01 -1.13 -11.79
C ASN A 29 -1.83 -0.34 -11.22
N LEU A 30 -1.61 -0.48 -9.92
CA LEU A 30 -0.57 0.20 -9.16
C LEU A 30 0.85 -0.09 -9.70
N TYR A 31 1.12 -1.35 -10.11
CA TYR A 31 2.43 -1.72 -10.61
C TYR A 31 2.84 -0.89 -11.83
N GLU A 32 1.95 -0.79 -12.83
CA GLU A 32 2.23 -0.03 -14.05
C GLU A 32 2.42 1.47 -13.77
N ALA A 33 1.63 2.02 -12.85
CA ALA A 33 1.78 3.41 -12.44
C ALA A 33 3.14 3.66 -11.79
N VAL A 34 3.52 2.88 -10.79
CA VAL A 34 4.74 3.06 -10.00
C VAL A 34 6.00 2.77 -10.82
N LYS A 35 6.02 1.66 -11.58
CA LYS A 35 7.13 1.29 -12.48
C LYS A 35 7.45 2.41 -13.46
N ASN A 36 6.43 3.00 -14.06
CA ASN A 36 6.55 4.06 -15.07
C ASN A 36 6.51 5.48 -14.48
N GLN A 37 6.44 5.61 -13.15
CA GLN A 37 6.39 6.87 -12.40
C GLN A 37 5.27 7.81 -12.92
N ARG A 38 4.08 7.23 -13.16
CA ARG A 38 2.91 7.94 -13.66
C ARG A 38 2.01 8.41 -12.52
N ASP A 39 1.21 9.42 -12.81
CA ASP A 39 0.17 9.90 -11.92
C ASP A 39 -0.87 8.80 -11.63
N LEU A 40 -1.22 8.61 -10.36
CA LEU A 40 -2.17 7.59 -9.94
C LEU A 40 -3.62 7.92 -10.30
N THR A 41 -3.94 9.16 -10.65
CA THR A 41 -5.30 9.57 -11.05
C THR A 41 -5.83 8.74 -12.22
N ASP A 42 -4.97 8.41 -13.18
CA ASP A 42 -5.35 7.62 -14.36
C ASP A 42 -5.66 6.14 -14.04
N TYR A 43 -5.29 5.68 -12.85
CA TYR A 43 -5.40 4.28 -12.42
C TYR A 43 -6.55 4.04 -11.45
N ILE A 44 -7.32 5.08 -11.12
CA ILE A 44 -8.48 4.98 -10.25
C ILE A 44 -9.59 4.19 -10.95
N VAL A 45 -10.20 3.26 -10.22
CA VAL A 45 -11.42 2.55 -10.62
C VAL A 45 -12.51 2.77 -9.57
N HIS A 46 -13.74 2.97 -10.02
CA HIS A 46 -14.89 3.16 -9.15
C HIS A 46 -15.40 1.81 -8.64
N THR A 47 -15.64 1.70 -7.36
CA THR A 47 -16.28 0.52 -6.77
C THR A 47 -17.81 0.65 -6.82
N GLN A 48 -18.51 -0.40 -6.43
CA GLN A 48 -19.98 -0.39 -6.28
C GLN A 48 -20.47 0.49 -5.10
N TYR A 49 -19.56 0.95 -4.24
CA TYR A 49 -19.88 1.77 -3.08
C TYR A 49 -19.68 3.24 -3.40
N GLU A 50 -20.66 4.06 -3.03
CA GLU A 50 -20.56 5.51 -3.18
C GLU A 50 -19.38 6.06 -2.35
N ASN A 51 -18.65 7.00 -2.91
CA ASN A 51 -17.48 7.65 -2.28
C ASN A 51 -16.31 6.73 -1.94
N LEU A 52 -16.22 5.57 -2.62
CA LEU A 52 -15.13 4.64 -2.42
C LEU A 52 -14.55 4.19 -3.77
N ASP A 53 -13.34 4.67 -4.03
CA ASP A 53 -12.57 4.31 -5.21
C ASP A 53 -11.37 3.44 -4.83
N LEU A 54 -10.88 2.67 -5.80
CA LEU A 54 -9.74 1.78 -5.62
C LEU A 54 -8.70 2.00 -6.72
N ILE A 55 -7.42 1.88 -6.37
CA ILE A 55 -6.34 1.62 -7.30
C ILE A 55 -5.96 0.15 -7.11
N PRO A 56 -6.26 -0.72 -8.09
CA PRO A 56 -6.04 -2.16 -7.96
C PRO A 56 -4.57 -2.54 -8.04
N SER A 57 -4.25 -3.70 -7.48
CA SER A 57 -2.91 -4.29 -7.51
C SER A 57 -2.69 -5.16 -8.77
N SER A 58 -1.54 -5.81 -8.80
CA SER A 58 -1.16 -6.83 -9.78
C SER A 58 -0.19 -7.82 -9.14
N THR A 59 -0.21 -9.08 -9.57
CA THR A 59 0.81 -10.08 -9.17
C THR A 59 2.23 -9.63 -9.50
N LEU A 60 2.40 -8.71 -10.47
CA LEU A 60 3.69 -8.12 -10.83
C LEU A 60 4.27 -7.21 -9.74
N MET A 61 3.47 -6.84 -8.70
CA MET A 61 4.00 -6.16 -7.52
C MET A 61 5.10 -6.96 -6.82
N SER A 62 5.16 -8.29 -7.03
CA SER A 62 6.27 -9.14 -6.56
C SER A 62 7.64 -8.68 -7.06
N SER A 63 7.70 -8.01 -8.21
CA SER A 63 8.94 -7.52 -8.83
C SER A 63 9.18 -6.03 -8.66
N ILE A 64 8.28 -5.31 -7.98
CA ILE A 64 8.35 -3.83 -7.92
C ILE A 64 9.65 -3.32 -7.32
N GLU A 65 10.19 -3.98 -6.31
CA GLU A 65 11.47 -3.59 -5.68
C GLU A 65 12.63 -3.66 -6.70
N TYR A 66 12.59 -4.64 -7.57
CA TYR A 66 13.58 -4.80 -8.65
C TYR A 66 13.51 -3.64 -9.65
N GLU A 67 12.29 -3.27 -10.04
CA GLU A 67 12.02 -2.15 -10.96
C GLU A 67 12.47 -0.80 -10.37
N LEU A 68 12.35 -0.64 -9.06
CA LEU A 68 12.72 0.60 -8.37
C LEU A 68 14.20 0.67 -8.00
N PHE A 69 14.92 -0.46 -7.94
CA PHE A 69 16.28 -0.54 -7.38
C PHE A 69 17.26 0.47 -7.98
N THR A 70 17.20 0.70 -9.29
CA THR A 70 18.11 1.61 -10.01
C THR A 70 17.55 3.03 -10.17
N LYS A 71 16.34 3.29 -9.70
CA LYS A 71 15.70 4.59 -9.86
C LYS A 71 16.26 5.61 -8.87
N TRP A 72 16.44 6.85 -9.34
CA TRP A 72 16.83 7.96 -8.48
C TRP A 72 15.72 8.32 -7.50
N GLN A 73 16.06 8.53 -6.22
CA GLN A 73 15.09 8.80 -5.16
C GLN A 73 13.96 7.76 -5.10
N ARG A 74 14.31 6.51 -5.23
CA ARG A 74 13.38 5.37 -5.34
C ARG A 74 12.39 5.28 -4.18
N GLU A 75 12.76 5.77 -2.99
CA GLU A 75 11.91 5.76 -1.79
C GLU A 75 10.73 6.76 -1.87
N PHE A 76 10.79 7.71 -2.80
CA PHE A 76 9.80 8.79 -2.97
C PHE A 76 8.90 8.59 -4.20
N ILE A 77 9.02 7.49 -4.93
CA ILE A 77 8.32 7.32 -6.21
C ILE A 77 6.81 7.28 -5.98
N LEU A 78 6.32 6.48 -5.03
CA LEU A 78 4.89 6.43 -4.74
C LEU A 78 4.35 7.79 -4.27
N LYS A 79 5.11 8.51 -3.43
CA LYS A 79 4.74 9.86 -2.97
C LYS A 79 4.53 10.81 -4.15
N LYS A 80 5.40 10.75 -5.16
CA LYS A 80 5.29 11.56 -6.38
C LYS A 80 4.09 11.14 -7.23
N CYS A 81 3.88 9.83 -7.42
CA CYS A 81 2.73 9.31 -8.18
C CYS A 81 1.37 9.68 -7.54
N LEU A 82 1.35 9.85 -6.21
CA LEU A 82 0.14 10.15 -5.43
C LEU A 82 -0.14 11.66 -5.33
N GLN A 83 0.79 12.51 -5.74
CA GLN A 83 0.76 13.94 -5.46
C GLN A 83 -0.53 14.61 -5.98
N SER A 84 -0.92 14.38 -7.22
CA SER A 84 -2.10 15.01 -7.82
C SER A 84 -3.39 14.62 -7.08
N ILE A 85 -3.51 13.37 -6.63
CA ILE A 85 -4.66 12.92 -5.85
C ILE A 85 -4.72 13.66 -4.50
N LYS A 86 -3.58 13.81 -3.81
CA LYS A 86 -3.51 14.55 -2.52
C LYS A 86 -3.82 16.03 -2.71
N GLU A 87 -3.30 16.65 -3.76
CA GLU A 87 -3.50 18.08 -4.04
C GLU A 87 -4.91 18.41 -4.53
N SER A 88 -5.61 17.44 -5.15
CA SER A 88 -6.97 17.66 -5.64
C SER A 88 -8.01 17.89 -4.53
N GLY A 89 -7.74 17.36 -3.32
CA GLY A 89 -8.69 17.36 -2.21
C GLY A 89 -9.98 16.57 -2.49
N ALA A 90 -9.96 15.69 -3.50
CA ALA A 90 -11.15 14.89 -3.88
C ALA A 90 -11.47 13.80 -2.85
N TYR A 91 -10.51 13.43 -2.00
CA TYR A 91 -10.66 12.37 -1.00
C TYR A 91 -10.29 12.87 0.38
N ASP A 92 -11.13 12.58 1.37
CA ASP A 92 -10.86 12.86 2.78
C ASP A 92 -9.76 11.95 3.33
N TYR A 93 -9.70 10.70 2.85
CA TYR A 93 -8.75 9.68 3.28
C TYR A 93 -8.22 8.88 2.09
N ILE A 94 -6.92 8.56 2.14
CA ILE A 94 -6.26 7.62 1.24
C ILE A 94 -5.70 6.50 2.11
N LEU A 95 -6.28 5.30 1.98
CA LEU A 95 -5.82 4.10 2.70
C LEU A 95 -4.99 3.25 1.75
N ILE A 96 -3.78 2.89 2.18
CA ILE A 96 -2.87 2.03 1.41
C ILE A 96 -2.74 0.71 2.16
N ASP A 97 -3.18 -0.38 1.55
CA ASP A 97 -2.96 -1.74 2.04
C ASP A 97 -1.56 -2.19 1.65
N ALA A 98 -0.72 -2.46 2.64
CA ALA A 98 0.69 -2.77 2.45
C ALA A 98 0.95 -4.27 2.57
N PRO A 99 1.90 -4.85 1.81
CA PRO A 99 2.29 -6.23 1.99
C PRO A 99 2.95 -6.46 3.36
N PRO A 100 2.93 -7.71 3.89
CA PRO A 100 3.43 -8.02 5.22
C PRO A 100 4.96 -8.02 5.32
N THR A 101 5.68 -7.92 4.21
CA THR A 101 7.15 -7.99 4.15
C THR A 101 7.77 -6.60 4.20
N LEU A 102 8.66 -6.36 5.17
CA LEU A 102 9.40 -5.11 5.28
C LEU A 102 10.50 -5.04 4.20
N GLY A 103 10.40 -4.05 3.32
CA GLY A 103 11.33 -3.89 2.19
C GLY A 103 11.22 -2.52 1.54
N GLY A 104 11.87 -2.37 0.38
CA GLY A 104 11.90 -1.11 -0.37
C GLY A 104 10.52 -0.62 -0.82
N TRP A 105 9.59 -1.54 -1.07
CA TRP A 105 8.22 -1.18 -1.42
C TRP A 105 7.43 -0.64 -0.22
N VAL A 106 7.52 -1.31 0.94
CA VAL A 106 6.89 -0.79 2.16
C VAL A 106 7.52 0.53 2.60
N MET A 107 8.83 0.73 2.37
CA MET A 107 9.48 2.04 2.55
C MET A 107 8.79 3.12 1.69
N ASN A 108 8.51 2.85 0.40
CA ASN A 108 7.77 3.78 -0.47
C ASN A 108 6.37 4.11 0.06
N ILE A 109 5.64 3.11 0.52
CA ILE A 109 4.29 3.28 1.10
C ILE A 109 4.37 4.20 2.32
N LEU A 110 5.28 3.94 3.24
CA LEU A 110 5.41 4.73 4.47
C LEU A 110 5.89 6.17 4.20
N VAL A 111 6.81 6.36 3.26
CA VAL A 111 7.27 7.71 2.84
C VAL A 111 6.14 8.51 2.16
N ALA A 112 5.19 7.84 1.51
CA ALA A 112 4.02 8.48 0.90
C ALA A 112 2.89 8.78 1.90
N SER A 113 2.94 8.16 3.10
CA SER A 113 1.87 8.20 4.11
C SER A 113 2.10 9.30 5.15
N ASP A 114 1.00 9.80 5.73
CA ASP A 114 1.01 10.75 6.84
C ASP A 114 0.85 10.01 8.19
N GLY A 115 0.27 8.81 8.17
CA GLY A 115 0.03 8.00 9.36
C GLY A 115 0.07 6.49 9.10
N LEU A 116 0.45 5.73 10.12
CA LEU A 116 0.56 4.28 10.11
C LEU A 116 -0.35 3.67 11.17
N ILE A 117 -1.13 2.67 10.78
CA ILE A 117 -1.82 1.75 11.68
C ILE A 117 -1.21 0.36 11.47
N ILE A 118 -0.81 -0.30 12.56
CA ILE A 118 -0.18 -1.62 12.50
C ILE A 118 -1.16 -2.67 13.00
N PRO A 119 -1.72 -3.53 12.14
CA PRO A 119 -2.48 -4.69 12.57
C PRO A 119 -1.52 -5.76 13.15
N VAL A 120 -1.84 -6.28 14.33
CA VAL A 120 -1.03 -7.28 15.03
C VAL A 120 -1.90 -8.40 15.55
N GLU A 121 -1.48 -9.63 15.31
CA GLU A 121 -2.08 -10.78 15.98
C GLU A 121 -1.58 -10.87 17.42
N ALA A 122 -2.50 -11.16 18.38
CA ALA A 122 -2.16 -11.37 19.78
C ALA A 122 -1.44 -12.72 19.98
N SER A 123 -0.23 -12.83 19.50
CA SER A 123 0.64 -14.00 19.56
C SER A 123 2.09 -13.61 19.84
N PRO A 124 2.96 -14.53 20.31
CA PRO A 124 4.39 -14.25 20.44
C PRO A 124 5.05 -13.79 19.14
N TRP A 125 4.63 -14.35 18.01
CA TRP A 125 5.12 -13.97 16.68
C TRP A 125 4.68 -12.58 16.26
N GLY A 126 3.44 -12.18 16.63
CA GLY A 126 2.94 -10.82 16.42
C GLY A 126 3.77 -9.77 17.17
N LEU A 127 4.18 -10.07 18.40
CA LEU A 127 5.05 -9.18 19.19
C LEU A 127 6.45 -9.04 18.57
N PHE A 128 7.00 -10.14 18.05
CA PHE A 128 8.29 -10.10 17.36
C PHE A 128 8.21 -9.29 16.07
N GLY A 129 7.15 -9.49 15.28
CA GLY A 129 6.90 -8.70 14.07
C GLY A 129 6.74 -7.20 14.35
N LEU A 130 6.09 -6.87 15.48
CA LEU A 130 5.93 -5.48 15.92
C LEU A 130 7.27 -4.82 16.27
N ALA A 131 8.18 -5.53 16.93
CA ALA A 131 9.52 -5.01 17.23
C ALA A 131 10.29 -4.65 15.94
N ASN A 132 10.31 -5.57 14.95
CA ASN A 132 10.93 -5.32 13.65
C ASN A 132 10.28 -4.12 12.93
N MET A 133 8.95 -3.98 13.04
CA MET A 133 8.23 -2.86 12.45
C MET A 133 8.61 -1.53 13.08
N PHE A 134 8.86 -1.47 14.39
CA PHE A 134 9.33 -0.24 15.05
C PHE A 134 10.73 0.16 14.63
N GLU A 135 11.64 -0.79 14.47
CA GLU A 135 12.98 -0.52 13.93
C GLU A 135 12.88 0.04 12.51
N PHE A 136 12.06 -0.59 11.68
CA PHE A 136 11.82 -0.13 10.31
C PHE A 136 11.19 1.26 10.27
N LEU A 137 10.17 1.52 11.09
CA LEU A 137 9.54 2.83 11.22
C LEU A 137 10.55 3.91 11.62
N SER A 138 11.45 3.61 12.55
CA SER A 138 12.51 4.54 12.96
C SER A 138 13.44 4.91 11.80
N ALA A 139 13.75 3.96 10.91
CA ALA A 139 14.54 4.23 9.72
C ALA A 139 13.76 5.09 8.70
N VAL A 140 12.46 4.81 8.51
CA VAL A 140 11.60 5.62 7.64
C VAL A 140 11.49 7.06 8.12
N GLN A 141 11.34 7.26 9.43
CA GLN A 141 11.21 8.61 10.02
C GLN A 141 12.47 9.49 9.88
N GLN A 142 13.62 8.91 9.56
CA GLN A 142 14.81 9.71 9.20
C GLN A 142 14.65 10.39 7.84
N ILE A 143 13.82 9.83 6.94
CA ILE A 143 13.57 10.36 5.59
C ILE A 143 12.22 11.07 5.50
N SER A 144 11.24 10.64 6.30
CA SER A 144 9.88 11.19 6.37
C SER A 144 9.50 11.43 7.85
N PRO A 145 10.05 12.46 8.50
CA PRO A 145 9.84 12.70 9.93
C PRO A 145 8.39 13.06 10.29
N GLU A 146 7.58 13.44 9.33
CA GLU A 146 6.14 13.72 9.48
C GLU A 146 5.27 12.47 9.67
N LEU A 147 5.75 11.27 9.30
CA LEU A 147 5.01 10.02 9.47
C LEU A 147 4.73 9.73 10.94
N LYS A 148 3.46 9.54 11.28
CA LYS A 148 3.00 9.28 12.65
C LYS A 148 2.50 7.85 12.81
N LEU A 149 2.86 7.20 13.92
CA LEU A 149 2.17 6.01 14.35
C LEU A 149 0.82 6.40 14.97
N LEU A 150 -0.28 6.06 14.30
CA LEU A 150 -1.63 6.38 14.75
C LEU A 150 -2.15 5.36 15.76
N GLY A 151 -1.73 4.10 15.64
CA GLY A 151 -2.14 3.06 16.58
C GLY A 151 -1.72 1.66 16.15
N ILE A 152 -1.97 0.73 17.07
CA ILE A 152 -1.80 -0.71 16.86
C ILE A 152 -3.18 -1.35 17.00
N ALA A 153 -3.64 -2.05 15.95
CA ALA A 153 -4.91 -2.76 15.95
C ALA A 153 -4.64 -4.23 16.28
N VAL A 154 -4.97 -4.63 17.51
CA VAL A 154 -4.76 -6.01 17.96
C VAL A 154 -5.94 -6.87 17.52
N GLN A 155 -5.66 -7.90 16.73
CA GLN A 155 -6.64 -8.90 16.30
C GLN A 155 -6.53 -10.15 17.18
N HIS A 156 -7.66 -10.62 17.67
CA HIS A 156 -7.75 -11.86 18.45
C HIS A 156 -8.52 -12.90 17.63
N PHE A 157 -7.86 -13.92 17.15
CA PHE A 157 -8.53 -15.05 16.54
C PHE A 157 -8.97 -16.00 17.67
N TYR A 158 -10.26 -16.04 17.99
CA TYR A 158 -10.82 -17.14 18.77
C TYR A 158 -10.78 -18.39 17.89
N LYS A 159 -9.93 -19.35 18.23
CA LYS A 159 -10.02 -20.67 17.68
C LYS A 159 -11.32 -21.28 18.21
N VAL A 160 -12.37 -21.33 17.40
CA VAL A 160 -13.55 -22.12 17.70
C VAL A 160 -13.11 -23.57 17.60
N ILE A 161 -13.03 -24.26 18.75
CA ILE A 161 -12.74 -25.70 18.88
C ILE A 161 -14.00 -26.48 18.50
#